data_cdd382fe4e1d62048125169c60409da0
#
_entry.id   cdd382fe4e1d62048125169c60409da0
#
_cell.length_a   1.000
_cell.length_b   1.000
_cell.length_c   1.000
_cell.angle_alpha   90.00
_cell.angle_beta   90.00
_cell.angle_gamma   90.00
#
_symmetry.space_group_name_H-M   'P 1'
#
loop_
_entity.id
_entity.type
_entity.pdbx_description
1 polymer ?
#
loop_
_entity_poly.entity_id
_entity_poly.type
_entity_poly.pdbx_seq_one_letter_code
_entity_poly.pdbx_strand_id
1 'polypeptide(L)'
;VEVSWHGARAYCEWAGKRLPTQREWRYACEGPEGLKYPWGDAFEQGYANIYGHKYDGYVRTSPVGTFPKGASPFGIMDMAGNVWEWTQSEGDLQFLRGGSWVNGNTLAQCDKRSNTKDAHSYVKGNTLGFRCAH
;
A
#
# COMPACT_ATOMS: atom_id res chain seq x y z
N VAL A 1 -9.86 4.20 4.21
CA VAL A 1 -9.95 2.88 4.89
C VAL A 1 -11.37 2.35 4.89
N GLU A 2 -11.56 1.12 5.40
CA GLU A 2 -12.90 0.49 5.47
C GLU A 2 -13.54 0.26 4.08
N VAL A 3 -12.72 0.04 3.05
CA VAL A 3 -13.15 -0.15 1.67
C VAL A 3 -12.85 -1.58 1.22
N SER A 4 -13.85 -2.24 0.61
CA SER A 4 -13.66 -3.54 -0.04
C SER A 4 -12.97 -3.39 -1.39
N TRP A 5 -12.45 -4.50 -1.93
CA TRP A 5 -11.89 -4.51 -3.28
C TRP A 5 -12.89 -4.01 -4.33
N HIS A 6 -14.14 -4.48 -4.27
CA HIS A 6 -15.20 -4.03 -5.18
C HIS A 6 -15.49 -2.52 -5.05
N GLY A 7 -15.50 -2.00 -3.80
CA GLY A 7 -15.70 -0.57 -3.57
C GLY A 7 -14.53 0.26 -4.09
N ALA A 8 -13.31 -0.19 -3.87
CA ALA A 8 -12.10 0.47 -4.37
C ALA A 8 -12.06 0.49 -5.90
N ARG A 9 -12.37 -0.64 -6.54
CA ARG A 9 -12.47 -0.75 -8.00
C ARG A 9 -13.52 0.21 -8.55
N ALA A 10 -14.75 0.14 -8.02
CA ALA A 10 -15.86 0.97 -8.47
C ALA A 10 -15.56 2.48 -8.35
N TYR A 11 -14.89 2.89 -7.25
CA TYR A 11 -14.47 4.28 -7.08
C TYR A 11 -13.47 4.71 -8.17
N CYS A 12 -12.44 3.89 -8.43
CA CYS A 12 -11.45 4.22 -9.45
C CYS A 12 -12.10 4.31 -10.85
N GLU A 13 -12.99 3.37 -11.20
CA GLU A 13 -13.75 3.38 -12.45
C GLU A 13 -14.63 4.63 -12.57
N TRP A 14 -15.34 5.01 -11.51
CA TRP A 14 -16.12 6.25 -11.46
C TRP A 14 -15.26 7.49 -11.70
N ALA A 15 -14.04 7.51 -11.16
CA ALA A 15 -13.08 8.60 -11.36
C ALA A 15 -12.37 8.58 -12.72
N GLY A 16 -12.78 7.70 -13.65
CA GLY A 16 -12.13 7.54 -14.97
C GLY A 16 -10.75 6.88 -14.88
N LYS A 17 -10.52 6.09 -13.84
CA LYS A 17 -9.26 5.43 -13.52
C LYS A 17 -9.48 3.94 -13.27
N ARG A 18 -8.48 3.26 -12.77
CA ARG A 18 -8.55 1.83 -12.38
C ARG A 18 -7.67 1.55 -11.15
N LEU A 19 -7.82 0.40 -10.54
CA LEU A 19 -6.82 -0.08 -9.60
C LEU A 19 -5.50 -0.36 -10.36
N PRO A 20 -4.34 -0.14 -9.74
CA PRO A 20 -3.06 -0.54 -10.32
C PRO A 20 -2.97 -2.06 -10.39
N THR A 21 -2.29 -2.58 -11.39
CA THR A 21 -1.85 -3.98 -11.36
C THR A 21 -0.80 -4.17 -10.26
N GLN A 22 -0.58 -5.39 -9.81
CA GLN A 22 0.47 -5.67 -8.84
C GLN A 22 1.86 -5.25 -9.33
N ARG A 23 2.12 -5.45 -10.63
CA ARG A 23 3.38 -5.09 -11.27
C ARG A 23 3.58 -3.58 -11.29
N GLU A 24 2.54 -2.81 -11.64
CA GLU A 24 2.58 -1.34 -11.62
C GLU A 24 2.80 -0.82 -10.21
N TRP A 25 2.06 -1.34 -9.23
CA TRP A 25 2.21 -0.93 -7.84
C TRP A 25 3.62 -1.20 -7.33
N ARG A 26 4.14 -2.40 -7.59
CA ARG A 26 5.48 -2.80 -7.19
C ARG A 26 6.54 -1.90 -7.84
N TYR A 27 6.47 -1.68 -9.14
CA TYR A 27 7.40 -0.81 -9.85
C TYR A 27 7.34 0.64 -9.34
N ALA A 28 6.15 1.15 -9.05
CA ALA A 28 5.95 2.47 -8.46
C ALA A 28 6.62 2.60 -7.08
N CYS A 29 6.68 1.50 -6.32
CA CYS A 29 7.33 1.41 -5.02
C CYS A 29 8.86 1.30 -5.14
N GLU A 30 9.35 0.26 -5.85
CA GLU A 30 10.76 -0.12 -5.89
C GLU A 30 11.61 0.67 -6.88
N GLY A 31 10.96 1.34 -7.84
CA GLY A 31 11.65 2.05 -8.91
C GLY A 31 12.41 1.13 -9.88
N PRO A 32 13.18 1.72 -10.83
CA PRO A 32 13.93 0.96 -11.82
C PRO A 32 15.09 0.15 -11.25
N GLU A 33 15.57 0.49 -10.06
CA GLU A 33 16.68 -0.21 -9.40
C GLU A 33 16.21 -1.36 -8.50
N GLY A 34 14.90 -1.55 -8.33
CA GLY A 34 14.35 -2.63 -7.53
C GLY A 34 14.60 -2.49 -6.04
N LEU A 35 14.40 -1.30 -5.49
CA LEU A 35 14.64 -1.01 -4.09
C LEU A 35 13.77 -1.86 -3.16
N LYS A 36 14.31 -2.21 -2.01
CA LYS A 36 13.60 -3.00 -0.99
C LYS A 36 12.45 -2.22 -0.35
N TYR A 37 12.68 -0.94 -0.05
CA TYR A 37 11.68 0.03 0.42
C TYR A 37 11.59 1.17 -0.60
N PRO A 38 10.53 2.00 -0.57
CA PRO A 38 10.41 3.12 -1.50
C PRO A 38 11.64 4.04 -1.52
N TRP A 39 12.27 4.23 -0.36
CA TRP A 39 13.41 5.15 -0.15
C TRP A 39 14.79 4.50 -0.24
N GLY A 40 14.89 3.17 -0.34
CA GLY A 40 16.18 2.47 -0.37
C GLY A 40 16.12 1.04 0.14
N ASP A 41 17.29 0.44 0.41
CA ASP A 41 17.39 -0.96 0.80
C ASP A 41 17.42 -1.20 2.31
N ALA A 42 17.56 -0.17 3.12
CA ALA A 42 17.51 -0.22 4.56
C ALA A 42 16.22 0.42 5.11
N PHE A 43 15.67 -0.17 6.17
CA PHE A 43 14.55 0.44 6.86
C PHE A 43 15.01 1.69 7.63
N GLU A 44 14.26 2.77 7.51
CA GLU A 44 14.51 4.04 8.20
C GLU A 44 13.32 4.44 9.06
N GLN A 45 13.60 4.75 10.34
CA GLN A 45 12.55 5.21 11.26
C GLN A 45 11.99 6.57 10.84
N GLY A 46 10.66 6.73 10.98
CA GLY A 46 9.99 7.99 10.63
C GLY A 46 9.79 8.21 9.14
N TYR A 47 10.03 7.19 8.31
CA TYR A 47 9.76 7.24 6.87
C TYR A 47 8.43 6.59 6.48
N ALA A 48 7.80 5.86 7.40
CA ALA A 48 6.52 5.20 7.18
C ALA A 48 5.77 5.01 8.49
N ASN A 49 4.46 4.91 8.43
CA ASN A 49 3.60 4.54 9.55
C ASN A 49 3.47 3.01 9.62
N ILE A 50 4.24 2.37 10.53
CA ILE A 50 4.23 0.92 10.75
C ILE A 50 4.28 0.57 12.25
N TYR A 51 3.96 -0.68 12.59
CA TYR A 51 3.97 -1.16 13.97
C TYR A 51 5.37 -1.15 14.60
N GLY A 52 5.42 -0.79 15.88
CA GLY A 52 6.65 -0.89 16.69
C GLY A 52 7.58 0.32 16.58
N HIS A 53 7.26 1.29 15.77
CA HIS A 53 8.04 2.52 15.64
C HIS A 53 7.37 3.65 16.39
N LYS A 54 7.84 3.93 17.62
CA LYS A 54 7.30 4.98 18.52
C LYS A 54 7.39 6.40 17.98
N TYR A 55 7.93 6.58 16.78
CA TYR A 55 8.36 7.89 16.28
C TYR A 55 7.55 8.40 15.09
N ASP A 56 6.57 7.64 14.61
CA ASP A 56 5.68 8.12 13.54
C ASP A 56 4.56 9.03 14.08
N GLY A 57 4.28 8.94 15.39
CA GLY A 57 3.28 9.77 16.07
C GLY A 57 1.83 9.31 15.87
N TYR A 58 1.61 8.16 15.24
CA TYR A 58 0.28 7.66 14.92
C TYR A 58 0.02 6.28 15.53
N VAL A 59 -1.09 6.16 16.26
CA VAL A 59 -1.54 4.88 16.85
C VAL A 59 -2.30 4.03 15.83
N ARG A 60 -2.77 4.67 14.75
CA ARG A 60 -3.52 4.07 13.64
C ARG A 60 -3.05 4.70 12.33
N THR A 61 -3.97 4.89 11.38
CA THR A 61 -3.65 5.55 10.11
C THR A 61 -3.17 6.99 10.32
N SER A 62 -2.23 7.41 9.50
CA SER A 62 -1.80 8.81 9.36
C SER A 62 -2.52 9.48 8.18
N PRO A 63 -2.62 10.81 8.17
CA PRO A 63 -3.00 11.54 6.96
C PRO A 63 -2.05 11.19 5.81
N VAL A 64 -2.58 11.10 4.59
CA VAL A 64 -1.76 10.84 3.40
C VAL A 64 -0.69 11.92 3.23
N GLY A 65 0.50 11.53 2.80
CA GLY A 65 1.61 12.46 2.59
C GLY A 65 2.33 12.93 3.85
N THR A 66 2.08 12.31 5.00
CA THR A 66 2.75 12.67 6.27
C THR A 66 4.25 12.40 6.25
N PHE A 67 4.71 11.43 5.45
CA PHE A 67 6.10 10.97 5.43
C PHE A 67 6.79 11.24 4.08
N PRO A 68 7.16 12.50 3.78
CA PRO A 68 7.75 12.84 2.48
C PRO A 68 9.13 12.18 2.23
N LYS A 69 9.87 11.85 3.28
CA LYS A 69 11.13 11.09 3.18
C LYS A 69 10.91 9.63 2.79
N GLY A 70 9.71 9.12 2.96
CA GLY A 70 9.30 7.77 2.56
C GLY A 70 8.81 7.68 1.11
N ALA A 71 8.94 8.73 0.32
CA ALA A 71 8.53 8.73 -1.08
C ALA A 71 9.36 7.75 -1.92
N SER A 72 8.72 7.16 -2.92
CA SER A 72 9.39 6.29 -3.90
C SER A 72 10.28 7.12 -4.86
N PRO A 73 11.09 6.46 -5.70
CA PRO A 73 11.90 7.16 -6.72
C PRO A 73 11.08 8.05 -7.67
N PHE A 74 9.79 7.79 -7.79
CA PHE A 74 8.85 8.60 -8.59
C PHE A 74 8.12 9.67 -7.77
N GLY A 75 8.50 9.89 -6.51
CA GLY A 75 7.86 10.86 -5.62
C GLY A 75 6.49 10.41 -5.07
N ILE A 76 6.17 9.13 -5.16
CA ILE A 76 4.88 8.59 -4.68
C ILE A 76 5.01 8.28 -3.19
N MET A 77 4.16 8.89 -2.38
CA MET A 77 4.15 8.74 -0.93
C MET A 77 3.25 7.58 -0.46
N ASP A 78 3.49 7.15 0.79
CA ASP A 78 2.70 6.12 1.47
C ASP A 78 2.68 4.75 0.76
N MET A 79 3.75 4.42 0.01
CA MET A 79 3.93 3.11 -0.61
C MET A 79 4.41 2.04 0.39
N ALA A 80 4.74 2.42 1.61
CA ALA A 80 5.13 1.53 2.71
C ALA A 80 4.37 1.92 3.97
N GLY A 81 3.67 0.96 4.60
CA GLY A 81 2.88 1.20 5.80
C GLY A 81 1.58 1.99 5.56
N ASN A 82 1.07 2.58 6.59
CA ASN A 82 -0.24 3.22 6.69
C ASN A 82 -1.38 2.22 6.49
N VAL A 83 -1.72 1.86 5.25
CA VAL A 83 -2.73 0.83 4.94
C VAL A 83 -2.27 -0.10 3.83
N TRP A 84 -2.69 -1.36 3.88
CA TRP A 84 -2.63 -2.25 2.74
C TRP A 84 -3.46 -1.68 1.59
N GLU A 85 -2.94 -1.72 0.39
CA GLU A 85 -3.59 -1.18 -0.79
C GLU A 85 -4.05 -2.26 -1.75
N TRP A 86 -5.34 -2.22 -2.12
CA TRP A 86 -5.91 -3.08 -3.12
C TRP A 86 -5.29 -2.85 -4.49
N THR A 87 -4.99 -3.95 -5.19
CA THR A 87 -4.56 -3.97 -6.60
C THR A 87 -5.58 -4.73 -7.45
N GLN A 88 -5.38 -4.77 -8.76
CA GLN A 88 -6.21 -5.60 -9.63
C GLN A 88 -6.14 -7.07 -9.23
N SER A 89 -7.24 -7.79 -9.48
CA SER A 89 -7.28 -9.25 -9.28
C SER A 89 -6.43 -9.97 -10.32
N GLU A 90 -5.91 -11.12 -9.92
CA GLU A 90 -5.30 -12.11 -10.80
C GLU A 90 -6.03 -13.44 -10.60
N GLY A 91 -6.82 -13.86 -11.58
CA GLY A 91 -7.75 -14.96 -11.41
C GLY A 91 -8.73 -14.71 -10.28
N ASP A 92 -8.88 -15.65 -9.36
CA ASP A 92 -9.77 -15.59 -8.19
C ASP A 92 -9.14 -14.89 -6.97
N LEU A 93 -7.94 -14.32 -7.13
CA LEU A 93 -7.21 -13.69 -6.03
C LEU A 93 -7.20 -12.17 -6.19
N GLN A 94 -7.55 -11.48 -5.12
CA GLN A 94 -7.30 -10.05 -4.94
C GLN A 94 -6.07 -9.88 -4.09
N PHE A 95 -5.20 -8.97 -4.47
CA PHE A 95 -3.94 -8.74 -3.79
C PHE A 95 -3.88 -7.38 -3.10
N LEU A 96 -3.08 -7.37 -2.04
CA LEU A 96 -2.80 -6.23 -1.20
C LEU A 96 -1.29 -5.99 -1.17
N ARG A 97 -0.89 -4.73 -1.16
CA ARG A 97 0.50 -4.28 -1.17
C ARG A 97 0.74 -3.20 -0.11
N GLY A 98 2.00 -3.06 0.30
CA GLY A 98 2.51 -1.95 1.09
C GLY A 98 2.56 -2.17 2.60
N GLY A 99 1.85 -3.15 3.14
CA GLY A 99 1.71 -3.29 4.60
C GLY A 99 0.83 -2.20 5.19
N SER A 100 0.68 -2.21 6.51
CA SER A 100 -0.14 -1.24 7.22
C SER A 100 0.46 -0.86 8.57
N TRP A 101 -0.17 0.09 9.26
CA TRP A 101 0.23 0.56 10.59
C TRP A 101 0.31 -0.54 11.67
N VAL A 102 -0.31 -1.70 11.48
CA VAL A 102 -0.20 -2.86 12.39
C VAL A 102 0.91 -3.83 12.00
N ASN A 103 1.57 -3.65 10.86
CA ASN A 103 2.59 -4.56 10.35
C ASN A 103 4.00 -4.02 10.62
N GLY A 104 4.94 -4.93 10.85
CA GLY A 104 6.36 -4.59 10.95
C GLY A 104 6.98 -4.26 9.58
N ASN A 105 8.22 -3.80 9.62
CA ASN A 105 8.98 -3.35 8.46
C ASN A 105 9.09 -4.39 7.33
N THR A 106 9.12 -5.68 7.63
CA THR A 106 9.22 -6.74 6.63
C THR A 106 8.05 -6.71 5.65
N LEU A 107 6.81 -6.52 6.14
CA LEU A 107 5.62 -6.48 5.29
C LEU A 107 5.45 -5.16 4.54
N ALA A 108 6.18 -4.12 4.94
CA ALA A 108 6.22 -2.84 4.26
C ALA A 108 7.20 -2.79 3.07
N GLN A 109 7.92 -3.89 2.79
CA GLN A 109 8.82 -3.99 1.63
C GLN A 109 8.04 -4.02 0.32
N CYS A 110 8.61 -3.44 -0.73
CA CYS A 110 7.96 -3.30 -2.04
C CYS A 110 7.60 -4.63 -2.71
N ASP A 111 8.37 -5.70 -2.45
CA ASP A 111 8.14 -7.03 -3.01
C ASP A 111 7.08 -7.84 -2.25
N LYS A 112 6.71 -7.43 -1.04
CA LYS A 112 5.75 -8.16 -0.20
C LYS A 112 4.31 -7.92 -0.66
N ARG A 113 3.51 -8.95 -0.48
CA ARG A 113 2.08 -8.93 -0.80
C ARG A 113 1.30 -9.82 0.16
N SER A 114 0.04 -9.51 0.30
CA SER A 114 -0.97 -10.41 0.87
C SER A 114 -2.03 -10.68 -0.19
N ASN A 115 -2.85 -11.70 0.01
CA ASN A 115 -3.94 -11.99 -0.90
C ASN A 115 -5.18 -12.45 -0.14
N THR A 116 -6.32 -12.34 -0.82
CA THR A 116 -7.59 -12.88 -0.38
C THR A 116 -8.28 -13.52 -1.58
N LYS A 117 -9.03 -14.58 -1.34
CA LYS A 117 -9.86 -15.18 -2.39
C LYS A 117 -11.08 -14.32 -2.67
N ASP A 118 -11.65 -14.48 -3.84
CA ASP A 118 -12.81 -13.72 -4.32
C ASP A 118 -13.97 -13.67 -3.30
N ALA A 119 -14.21 -14.77 -2.58
CA ALA A 119 -15.19 -14.82 -1.50
C ALA A 119 -14.91 -13.81 -0.35
N HIS A 120 -13.69 -13.32 -0.23
CA HIS A 120 -13.28 -12.35 0.77
C HIS A 120 -13.04 -10.93 0.19
N SER A 121 -13.35 -10.71 -1.08
CA SER A 121 -13.20 -9.39 -1.74
C SER A 121 -14.10 -8.30 -1.14
N TYR A 122 -15.08 -8.68 -0.33
CA TYR A 122 -15.90 -7.77 0.47
C TYR A 122 -15.32 -7.42 1.85
N VAL A 123 -14.18 -8.01 2.21
CA VAL A 123 -13.50 -7.68 3.48
C VAL A 123 -13.17 -6.19 3.49
N LYS A 124 -13.46 -5.58 4.62
CA LYS A 124 -13.16 -4.17 4.92
C LYS A 124 -12.42 -4.12 6.24
N GLY A 125 -11.63 -3.07 6.43
CA GLY A 125 -10.94 -2.90 7.68
C GLY A 125 -10.19 -1.56 7.74
N ASN A 126 -9.86 -1.17 8.94
CA ASN A 126 -9.11 0.06 9.21
C ASN A 126 -7.63 -0.01 8.76
N THR A 127 -7.22 -1.16 8.24
CA THR A 127 -5.89 -1.39 7.67
C THR A 127 -5.90 -1.53 6.15
N LEU A 128 -7.07 -1.40 5.51
CA LEU A 128 -7.28 -1.60 4.07
C LEU A 128 -7.69 -0.31 3.38
N GLY A 129 -7.01 0.04 2.33
CA GLY A 129 -7.27 1.18 1.48
C GLY A 129 -6.90 0.89 0.03
N PHE A 130 -6.71 1.93 -0.77
CA PHE A 130 -6.34 1.82 -2.18
C PHE A 130 -5.80 3.13 -2.73
N ARG A 131 -5.20 3.02 -3.89
CA ARG A 131 -4.92 4.14 -4.80
C ARG A 131 -5.36 3.78 -6.20
N CYS A 132 -5.63 4.80 -7.02
CA CYS A 132 -5.99 4.59 -8.42
C CYS A 132 -4.80 4.86 -9.34
N ALA A 133 -4.79 4.19 -10.48
CA ALA A 133 -3.87 4.40 -11.60
C ALA A 133 -4.65 4.83 -12.86
N HIS A 134 -3.98 5.46 -13.77
CA HIS A 134 -4.54 5.82 -15.09
C HIS A 134 -4.56 4.65 -16.06
#